data_a11af70c547d73768976c9247643f11c
#
_entry.id   a11af70c547d73768976c9247643f11c
#
_cell.length_a   1.000
_cell.length_b   1.000
_cell.length_c   1.000
_cell.angle_alpha   90.00
_cell.angle_beta   90.00
_cell.angle_gamma   90.00
#
_symmetry.space_group_name_H-M   'P 1'
#
loop_
_entity.id
_entity.type
_entity.pdbx_description
1 polymer ?
#
loop_
_entity_poly.entity_id
_entity_poly.type
_entity_poly.pdbx_seq_one_letter_code
_entity_poly.pdbx_strand_id
1 'polypeptide(L)'
;YSVMWSEHCSYKSSRRHLSKFPTKNDRVIQGPGENAGVIDIGDGQAAIFKMESHNHPSYIEPYQGAATGVGGILRDVFTMGARPIALVNALRFGSPDHPKTRSLVAGVVAGIGGYGNCVGVPTVAGETQFDEGYNGNILVNAMAVGLADQDKIFYARGATPGNPIFYVGSKTGRDGIHGATMASAEFSEGDEEKRPTVQVGDPFTEKLLIEACLELMATDAIVAIQDMGAAGL
;
A
#
# COMPACT_ATOMS: atom_id res chain seq x y z
N TYR A 1 5.41 -18.77 8.75
CA TYR A 1 6.41 -19.27 7.79
C TYR A 1 5.95 -19.09 6.35
N SER A 2 4.72 -19.51 5.97
CA SER A 2 4.26 -19.39 4.58
C SER A 2 4.21 -17.95 4.08
N VAL A 3 3.80 -17.00 4.89
CA VAL A 3 3.80 -15.57 4.56
C VAL A 3 5.23 -15.07 4.32
N MET A 4 6.16 -15.40 5.20
CA MET A 4 7.57 -15.01 5.04
C MET A 4 8.25 -15.66 3.82
N TRP A 5 7.70 -16.77 3.30
CA TRP A 5 8.20 -17.44 2.11
C TRP A 5 7.54 -16.96 0.81
N SER A 6 6.48 -16.16 0.89
CA SER A 6 5.81 -15.63 -0.31
C SER A 6 6.72 -14.63 -1.05
N GLU A 7 6.58 -14.57 -2.37
CA GLU A 7 7.31 -13.58 -3.19
C GLU A 7 6.93 -12.15 -2.79
N HIS A 8 5.66 -11.92 -2.47
CA HIS A 8 5.14 -10.62 -2.05
C HIS A 8 5.85 -10.05 -0.80
N CYS A 9 6.22 -10.88 0.15
CA CYS A 9 6.90 -10.44 1.37
C CYS A 9 8.42 -10.54 1.32
N SER A 10 8.99 -11.42 0.49
CA SER A 10 10.44 -11.70 0.50
C SER A 10 11.18 -11.31 -0.78
N TYR A 11 10.47 -11.01 -1.85
CA TYR A 11 11.04 -10.62 -3.15
C TYR A 11 12.13 -11.57 -3.67
N LYS A 12 11.96 -12.87 -3.48
CA LYS A 12 12.99 -13.89 -3.77
C LYS A 12 13.41 -13.91 -5.24
N SER A 13 12.43 -13.87 -6.15
CA SER A 13 12.67 -13.91 -7.59
C SER A 13 12.98 -12.53 -8.15
N SER A 14 12.28 -11.49 -7.70
CA SER A 14 12.39 -10.14 -8.22
C SER A 14 13.57 -9.35 -7.66
N ARG A 15 14.06 -9.67 -6.46
CA ARG A 15 15.16 -8.97 -5.78
C ARG A 15 16.39 -8.78 -6.66
N ARG A 16 16.78 -9.81 -7.45
CA ARG A 16 17.93 -9.74 -8.37
C ARG A 16 17.78 -8.68 -9.48
N HIS A 17 16.55 -8.29 -9.80
CA HIS A 17 16.24 -7.25 -10.78
C HIS A 17 16.14 -5.89 -10.09
N LEU A 18 15.41 -5.82 -8.97
CA LEU A 18 15.21 -4.61 -8.18
C LEU A 18 16.54 -4.02 -7.67
N SER A 19 17.47 -4.88 -7.26
CA SER A 19 18.80 -4.46 -6.77
C SER A 19 19.67 -3.74 -7.81
N LYS A 20 19.29 -3.78 -9.09
CA LYS A 20 20.01 -3.09 -10.18
C LYS A 20 19.53 -1.65 -10.38
N PHE A 21 18.41 -1.26 -9.81
CA PHE A 21 17.92 0.10 -9.93
C PHE A 21 18.76 1.06 -9.10
N PRO A 22 19.03 2.28 -9.60
CA PRO A 22 19.71 3.31 -8.82
C PRO A 22 18.79 3.77 -7.69
N THR A 23 19.26 3.62 -6.46
CA THR A 23 18.52 3.97 -5.24
C THR A 23 19.18 5.09 -4.44
N LYS A 24 20.26 5.67 -4.96
CA LYS A 24 21.04 6.71 -4.29
C LYS A 24 21.39 7.83 -5.27
N ASN A 25 21.11 9.05 -4.86
CA ASN A 25 21.61 10.30 -5.48
C ASN A 25 21.50 11.41 -4.44
N ASP A 26 21.89 12.63 -4.81
CA ASP A 26 21.94 13.78 -3.91
C ASP A 26 20.58 14.21 -3.34
N ARG A 27 19.47 13.78 -3.95
CA ARG A 27 18.12 14.07 -3.50
C ARG A 27 17.48 12.94 -2.69
N VAL A 28 18.03 11.74 -2.71
CA VAL A 28 17.47 10.60 -1.98
C VAL A 28 17.85 10.70 -0.51
N ILE A 29 16.87 11.00 0.33
CA ILE A 29 17.02 11.00 1.80
C ILE A 29 16.91 9.59 2.33
N GLN A 30 15.91 8.83 1.87
CA GLN A 30 15.70 7.43 2.24
C GLN A 30 15.40 6.58 1.00
N GLY A 31 16.27 5.64 0.73
CA GLY A 31 16.07 4.56 -0.24
C GLY A 31 15.39 3.34 0.40
N PRO A 32 15.47 2.15 -0.24
CA PRO A 32 14.89 0.93 0.31
C PRO A 32 15.36 0.61 1.73
N GLY A 33 14.45 0.10 2.58
CA GLY A 33 14.75 -0.33 3.95
C GLY A 33 13.87 0.28 5.04
N GLU A 34 12.99 1.18 4.68
CA GLU A 34 11.92 1.75 5.52
C GLU A 34 10.58 1.62 4.80
N ASN A 35 9.49 2.07 5.41
CA ASN A 35 8.13 1.93 4.85
C ASN A 35 7.96 2.57 3.49
N ALA A 36 8.58 3.72 3.25
CA ALA A 36 8.45 4.47 2.01
C ALA A 36 9.80 5.07 1.56
N GLY A 37 9.87 5.44 0.30
CA GLY A 37 10.96 6.24 -0.25
C GLY A 37 10.80 7.71 0.10
N VAL A 38 11.93 8.41 0.32
CA VAL A 38 11.94 9.84 0.66
C VAL A 38 12.91 10.57 -0.23
N ILE A 39 12.44 11.63 -0.87
CA ILE A 39 13.27 12.52 -1.69
C ILE A 39 13.17 13.97 -1.22
N ASP A 40 14.28 14.66 -1.27
CA ASP A 40 14.37 16.10 -1.08
C ASP A 40 13.71 16.84 -2.25
N ILE A 41 12.77 17.72 -1.95
CA ILE A 41 12.08 18.57 -2.94
C ILE A 41 12.45 20.05 -2.79
N GLY A 42 13.39 20.39 -1.93
CA GLY A 42 13.84 21.75 -1.65
C GLY A 42 13.13 22.37 -0.44
N ASP A 43 13.58 23.54 -0.05
CA ASP A 43 13.00 24.35 1.04
C ASP A 43 12.83 23.62 2.40
N GLY A 44 13.68 22.62 2.67
CA GLY A 44 13.60 21.79 3.88
C GLY A 44 12.45 20.80 3.87
N GLN A 45 11.79 20.60 2.73
CA GLN A 45 10.67 19.67 2.58
C GLN A 45 11.09 18.39 1.86
N ALA A 46 10.35 17.31 2.13
CA ALA A 46 10.52 16.02 1.50
C ALA A 46 9.19 15.48 0.96
N ALA A 47 9.26 14.84 -0.20
CA ALA A 47 8.18 13.98 -0.69
C ALA A 47 8.43 12.54 -0.23
N ILE A 48 7.42 11.95 0.37
CA ILE A 48 7.42 10.57 0.86
C ILE A 48 6.39 9.80 0.04
N PHE A 49 6.82 8.69 -0.55
CA PHE A 49 5.95 7.95 -1.47
C PHE A 49 6.17 6.45 -1.39
N LYS A 50 5.09 5.72 -1.61
CA LYS A 50 5.07 4.27 -1.71
C LYS A 50 4.16 3.85 -2.86
N MET A 51 4.58 2.85 -3.61
CA MET A 51 3.76 2.16 -4.59
C MET A 51 3.72 0.68 -4.28
N GLU A 52 2.53 0.10 -4.41
CA GLU A 52 2.30 -1.31 -4.21
C GLU A 52 1.30 -1.86 -5.23
N SER A 53 1.44 -3.13 -5.58
CA SER A 53 0.50 -3.83 -6.45
C SER A 53 -0.49 -4.66 -5.64
N HIS A 54 -1.77 -4.56 -5.98
CA HIS A 54 -2.89 -5.28 -5.37
C HIS A 54 -3.69 -6.05 -6.43
N ASN A 55 -3.00 -6.83 -7.26
CA ASN A 55 -3.56 -7.45 -8.46
C ASN A 55 -4.55 -8.58 -8.14
N HIS A 56 -4.08 -9.66 -7.51
CA HIS A 56 -4.90 -10.84 -7.19
C HIS A 56 -6.12 -10.51 -6.32
N PRO A 57 -5.98 -9.75 -5.21
CA PRO A 57 -7.14 -9.36 -4.42
C PRO A 57 -8.18 -8.60 -5.24
N SER A 58 -7.74 -7.70 -6.11
CA SER A 58 -8.61 -6.89 -6.97
C SER A 58 -9.27 -7.69 -8.09
N TYR A 59 -8.69 -8.80 -8.53
CA TYR A 59 -9.34 -9.69 -9.49
C TYR A 59 -10.45 -10.51 -8.85
N ILE A 60 -10.28 -10.92 -7.58
CA ILE A 60 -11.25 -11.73 -6.83
C ILE A 60 -12.38 -10.87 -6.27
N GLU A 61 -12.04 -9.78 -5.60
CA GLU A 61 -12.95 -8.79 -5.01
C GLU A 61 -12.52 -7.38 -5.42
N PRO A 62 -12.95 -6.90 -6.57
CA PRO A 62 -12.40 -5.68 -7.18
C PRO A 62 -12.49 -4.44 -6.28
N TYR A 63 -13.60 -4.27 -5.58
CA TYR A 63 -13.79 -3.15 -4.66
C TYR A 63 -12.84 -3.26 -3.46
N GLN A 64 -12.90 -4.34 -2.71
CA GLN A 64 -12.10 -4.49 -1.49
C GLN A 64 -10.61 -4.64 -1.78
N GLY A 65 -10.24 -5.39 -2.81
CA GLY A 65 -8.85 -5.56 -3.21
C GLY A 65 -8.18 -4.24 -3.59
N ALA A 66 -8.86 -3.40 -4.35
CA ALA A 66 -8.35 -2.09 -4.73
C ALA A 66 -8.39 -1.08 -3.57
N ALA A 67 -9.44 -1.13 -2.75
CA ALA A 67 -9.56 -0.29 -1.56
C ALA A 67 -8.42 -0.54 -0.57
N THR A 68 -8.11 -1.80 -0.27
CA THR A 68 -7.01 -2.16 0.64
C THR A 68 -5.64 -1.87 0.04
N GLY A 69 -5.51 -1.88 -1.29
CA GLY A 69 -4.32 -1.40 -1.98
C GLY A 69 -4.03 0.07 -1.67
N VAL A 70 -5.06 0.92 -1.65
CA VAL A 70 -4.93 2.33 -1.25
C VAL A 70 -4.63 2.45 0.24
N GLY A 71 -5.36 1.75 1.10
CA GLY A 71 -5.17 1.82 2.55
C GLY A 71 -3.76 1.42 2.97
N GLY A 72 -3.23 0.32 2.42
CA GLY A 72 -1.88 -0.15 2.74
C GLY A 72 -0.79 0.89 2.51
N ILE A 73 -0.81 1.55 1.36
CA ILE A 73 0.21 2.56 1.03
C ILE A 73 0.04 3.89 1.75
N LEU A 74 -1.18 4.24 2.18
CA LEU A 74 -1.40 5.39 3.03
C LEU A 74 -0.73 5.20 4.39
N ARG A 75 -0.80 3.98 4.96
CA ARG A 75 -0.12 3.64 6.21
C ARG A 75 1.39 3.80 6.09
N ASP A 76 1.99 3.28 5.04
CA ASP A 76 3.42 3.41 4.79
C ASP A 76 3.88 4.87 4.73
N VAL A 77 3.05 5.76 4.19
CA VAL A 77 3.37 7.18 4.05
C VAL A 77 3.22 7.93 5.37
N PHE A 78 2.07 7.78 6.06
CA PHE A 78 1.87 8.57 7.28
C PHE A 78 2.71 8.08 8.47
N THR A 79 3.06 6.80 8.53
CA THR A 79 3.96 6.28 9.56
C THR A 79 5.39 6.81 9.44
N MET A 80 5.75 7.40 8.31
CA MET A 80 7.00 8.14 8.17
C MET A 80 6.86 9.64 8.49
N GLY A 81 5.75 10.07 9.09
CA GLY A 81 5.54 11.47 9.49
C GLY A 81 4.95 12.35 8.40
N ALA A 82 4.66 11.79 7.22
CA ALA A 82 4.15 12.57 6.10
C ALA A 82 2.62 12.59 6.05
N ARG A 83 2.04 13.75 5.83
CA ARG A 83 0.61 13.85 5.50
C ARG A 83 0.39 13.40 4.07
N PRO A 84 -0.40 12.34 3.83
CA PRO A 84 -0.79 11.96 2.47
C PRO A 84 -1.59 13.08 1.80
N ILE A 85 -1.22 13.42 0.56
CA ILE A 85 -1.84 14.53 -0.19
C ILE A 85 -2.34 14.11 -1.56
N ALA A 86 -1.86 13.00 -2.09
CA ALA A 86 -2.21 12.56 -3.44
C ALA A 86 -2.14 11.04 -3.58
N LEU A 87 -3.04 10.50 -4.40
CA LEU A 87 -3.01 9.12 -4.91
C LEU A 87 -2.75 9.14 -6.41
N VAL A 88 -2.01 8.16 -6.88
CA VAL A 88 -1.71 7.93 -8.30
C VAL A 88 -1.87 6.44 -8.59
N ASN A 89 -2.41 6.07 -9.76
CA ASN A 89 -2.66 4.68 -10.08
C ASN A 89 -2.12 4.30 -11.46
N ALA A 90 -1.68 3.05 -11.60
CA ALA A 90 -1.39 2.44 -12.90
C ALA A 90 -2.20 1.14 -13.01
N LEU A 91 -3.22 1.16 -13.87
CA LEU A 91 -4.21 0.10 -13.99
C LEU A 91 -4.08 -0.61 -15.34
N ARG A 92 -4.19 -1.92 -15.34
CA ARG A 92 -4.21 -2.76 -16.54
C ARG A 92 -5.37 -3.73 -16.44
N PHE A 93 -6.22 -3.72 -17.45
CA PHE A 93 -7.40 -4.57 -17.55
C PHE A 93 -7.37 -5.39 -18.82
N GLY A 94 -8.13 -6.48 -18.85
CA GLY A 94 -8.34 -7.30 -20.03
C GLY A 94 -9.01 -6.53 -21.18
N SER A 95 -9.18 -7.20 -22.31
CA SER A 95 -9.92 -6.64 -23.45
C SER A 95 -11.25 -6.04 -23.02
N PRO A 96 -11.68 -4.88 -23.53
CA PRO A 96 -13.00 -4.30 -23.24
C PRO A 96 -14.16 -5.25 -23.51
N ASP A 97 -14.02 -6.15 -24.48
CA ASP A 97 -15.03 -7.15 -24.85
C ASP A 97 -15.04 -8.39 -23.95
N HIS A 98 -14.04 -8.57 -23.08
CA HIS A 98 -13.99 -9.68 -22.17
C HIS A 98 -15.07 -9.56 -21.08
N PRO A 99 -15.84 -10.64 -20.80
CA PRO A 99 -17.04 -10.59 -19.94
C PRO A 99 -16.81 -9.98 -18.54
N LYS A 100 -15.63 -10.19 -17.95
CA LYS A 100 -15.29 -9.69 -16.60
C LYS A 100 -14.76 -8.25 -16.58
N THR A 101 -14.25 -7.71 -17.68
CA THR A 101 -13.52 -6.44 -17.69
C THR A 101 -14.37 -5.29 -17.15
N ARG A 102 -15.63 -5.19 -17.59
CA ARG A 102 -16.52 -4.09 -17.14
C ARG A 102 -16.74 -4.08 -15.62
N SER A 103 -16.97 -5.26 -15.03
CA SER A 103 -17.18 -5.39 -13.57
C SER A 103 -15.90 -5.15 -12.79
N LEU A 104 -14.76 -5.62 -13.30
CA LEU A 104 -13.45 -5.37 -12.70
C LEU A 104 -13.09 -3.88 -12.69
N VAL A 105 -13.25 -3.20 -13.81
CA VAL A 105 -13.03 -1.73 -13.89
C VAL A 105 -13.93 -0.98 -12.91
N ALA A 106 -15.24 -1.27 -12.93
CA ALA A 106 -16.20 -0.60 -12.06
C ALA A 106 -15.85 -0.80 -10.56
N GLY A 107 -15.53 -2.03 -10.16
CA GLY A 107 -15.20 -2.35 -8.77
C GLY A 107 -13.88 -1.72 -8.33
N VAL A 108 -12.82 -1.83 -9.15
CA VAL A 108 -11.51 -1.24 -8.85
C VAL A 108 -11.59 0.28 -8.71
N VAL A 109 -12.22 0.94 -9.67
CA VAL A 109 -12.37 2.42 -9.64
C VAL A 109 -13.19 2.86 -8.43
N ALA A 110 -14.28 2.15 -8.12
CA ALA A 110 -15.11 2.43 -6.96
C ALA A 110 -14.35 2.19 -5.64
N GLY A 111 -13.53 1.14 -5.55
CA GLY A 111 -12.72 0.85 -4.37
C GLY A 111 -11.65 1.92 -4.10
N ILE A 112 -10.88 2.28 -5.13
CA ILE A 112 -9.88 3.35 -5.05
C ILE A 112 -10.54 4.69 -4.68
N GLY A 113 -11.59 5.07 -5.42
CA GLY A 113 -12.29 6.34 -5.21
C GLY A 113 -12.99 6.40 -3.85
N GLY A 114 -13.64 5.32 -3.43
CA GLY A 114 -14.33 5.24 -2.14
C GLY A 114 -13.36 5.38 -0.96
N TYR A 115 -12.20 4.71 -1.03
CA TYR A 115 -11.19 4.82 0.01
C TYR A 115 -10.57 6.22 0.07
N GLY A 116 -10.09 6.72 -1.07
CA GLY A 116 -9.50 8.06 -1.17
C GLY A 116 -10.46 9.16 -0.73
N ASN A 117 -11.74 9.06 -1.12
CA ASN A 117 -12.77 10.02 -0.74
C ASN A 117 -13.04 10.01 0.78
N CYS A 118 -13.08 8.83 1.41
CA CYS A 118 -13.30 8.70 2.85
C CYS A 118 -12.13 9.29 3.66
N VAL A 119 -10.89 9.00 3.26
CA VAL A 119 -9.70 9.54 3.94
C VAL A 119 -9.39 11.00 3.57
N GLY A 120 -10.02 11.52 2.51
CA GLY A 120 -9.83 12.89 2.05
C GLY A 120 -8.56 13.10 1.22
N VAL A 121 -8.05 12.06 0.56
CA VAL A 121 -6.85 12.11 -0.30
C VAL A 121 -7.28 11.88 -1.76
N PRO A 122 -7.15 12.88 -2.64
CA PRO A 122 -7.60 12.78 -4.02
C PRO A 122 -6.67 11.92 -4.88
N THR A 123 -7.25 11.19 -5.84
CA THR A 123 -6.50 10.64 -6.97
C THR A 123 -6.27 11.74 -7.99
N VAL A 124 -5.02 12.13 -8.21
CA VAL A 124 -4.66 13.30 -9.03
C VAL A 124 -4.07 12.93 -10.39
N ALA A 125 -3.57 11.70 -10.54
CA ALA A 125 -2.97 11.23 -11.79
C ALA A 125 -3.06 9.71 -11.90
N GLY A 126 -2.74 9.20 -13.07
CA GLY A 126 -2.65 7.75 -13.32
C GLY A 126 -2.80 7.44 -14.81
N GLU A 127 -2.76 6.16 -15.09
CA GLU A 127 -3.01 5.62 -16.42
C GLU A 127 -3.84 4.34 -16.34
N THR A 128 -4.64 4.12 -17.38
CA THR A 128 -5.41 2.89 -17.53
C THR A 128 -5.22 2.37 -18.95
N GLN A 129 -4.87 1.09 -19.07
CA GLN A 129 -4.69 0.43 -20.36
C GLN A 129 -5.46 -0.88 -20.40
N PHE A 130 -5.84 -1.28 -21.60
CA PHE A 130 -6.58 -2.51 -21.90
C PHE A 130 -5.78 -3.36 -22.86
N ASP A 131 -5.60 -4.64 -22.53
CA ASP A 131 -4.91 -5.61 -23.37
C ASP A 131 -5.40 -7.01 -23.03
N GLU A 132 -5.56 -7.88 -24.04
CA GLU A 132 -6.05 -9.24 -23.85
C GLU A 132 -5.16 -10.09 -22.94
N GLY A 133 -3.87 -9.75 -22.81
CA GLY A 133 -2.95 -10.39 -21.90
C GLY A 133 -3.36 -10.28 -20.42
N TYR A 134 -4.25 -9.35 -20.09
CA TYR A 134 -4.78 -9.16 -18.73
C TYR A 134 -6.18 -9.76 -18.50
N ASN A 135 -6.71 -10.53 -19.44
CA ASN A 135 -8.02 -11.18 -19.30
C ASN A 135 -8.10 -12.13 -18.11
N GLY A 136 -7.01 -12.85 -17.80
CA GLY A 136 -6.93 -13.80 -16.70
C GLY A 136 -6.53 -13.18 -15.35
N ASN A 137 -5.91 -12.01 -15.38
CA ASN A 137 -5.53 -11.26 -14.17
C ASN A 137 -5.28 -9.79 -14.52
N ILE A 138 -5.68 -8.90 -13.66
CA ILE A 138 -5.52 -7.45 -13.82
C ILE A 138 -4.29 -6.95 -13.05
N LEU A 139 -3.77 -5.77 -13.43
CA LEU A 139 -2.80 -5.06 -12.61
C LEU A 139 -3.44 -3.84 -11.96
N VAL A 140 -3.36 -3.79 -10.65
CA VAL A 140 -3.81 -2.65 -9.85
C VAL A 140 -2.62 -2.18 -9.04
N ASN A 141 -1.98 -1.11 -9.51
CA ASN A 141 -0.87 -0.50 -8.80
C ASN A 141 -1.36 0.84 -8.23
N ALA A 142 -1.27 0.97 -6.93
CA ALA A 142 -1.62 2.18 -6.22
C ALA A 142 -0.36 2.82 -5.64
N MET A 143 -0.28 4.14 -5.71
CA MET A 143 0.79 4.95 -5.15
C MET A 143 0.19 6.05 -4.30
N ALA A 144 0.73 6.27 -3.11
CA ALA A 144 0.45 7.42 -2.28
C ALA A 144 1.68 8.33 -2.21
N VAL A 145 1.42 9.62 -2.17
CA VAL A 145 2.44 10.66 -1.97
C VAL A 145 2.03 11.52 -0.79
N GLY A 146 2.97 11.77 0.10
CA GLY A 146 2.82 12.68 1.23
C GLY A 146 3.93 13.70 1.29
N LEU A 147 3.73 14.73 2.10
CA LEU A 147 4.71 15.77 2.39
C LEU A 147 5.06 15.78 3.87
N ALA A 148 6.33 16.02 4.16
CA ALA A 148 6.84 16.25 5.50
C ALA A 148 7.99 17.26 5.48
N ASP A 149 8.26 17.89 6.62
CA ASP A 149 9.51 18.61 6.85
C ASP A 149 10.63 17.56 7.02
N GLN A 150 11.83 17.84 6.48
CA GLN A 150 12.92 16.86 6.49
C GLN A 150 13.40 16.49 7.89
N ASP A 151 13.26 17.39 8.85
CA ASP A 151 13.62 17.18 10.26
C ASP A 151 12.54 16.47 11.09
N LYS A 152 11.37 16.17 10.48
CA LYS A 152 10.21 15.50 11.12
C LYS A 152 9.89 14.12 10.55
N ILE A 153 10.83 13.53 9.84
CA ILE A 153 10.64 12.18 9.27
C ILE A 153 10.83 11.14 10.38
N PHE A 154 9.86 10.23 10.50
CA PHE A 154 9.92 9.09 11.42
C PHE A 154 10.46 7.85 10.70
N TYR A 155 11.17 7.02 11.47
CA TYR A 155 11.74 5.76 11.00
C TYR A 155 11.43 4.63 11.99
N ALA A 156 11.10 3.45 11.48
CA ALA A 156 10.89 2.27 12.33
C ALA A 156 12.13 1.91 13.15
N ARG A 157 13.32 2.10 12.57
CA ARG A 157 14.63 1.86 13.23
C ARG A 157 14.91 2.79 14.42
N GLY A 158 14.08 3.79 14.71
CA GLY A 158 14.20 4.64 15.89
C GLY A 158 13.89 3.92 17.20
N ALA A 159 13.21 2.76 17.14
CA ALA A 159 12.90 1.97 18.32
C ALA A 159 14.16 1.29 18.91
N THR A 160 14.27 1.26 20.24
CA THR A 160 15.38 0.64 20.95
C THR A 160 14.87 -0.36 22.00
N PRO A 161 15.69 -1.38 22.37
CA PRO A 161 15.31 -2.31 23.42
C PRO A 161 14.93 -1.59 24.73
N GLY A 162 13.78 -1.97 25.30
CA GLY A 162 13.23 -1.34 26.50
C GLY A 162 12.14 -0.30 26.25
N ASN A 163 11.96 0.16 25.02
CA ASN A 163 10.80 1.01 24.70
C ASN A 163 9.51 0.18 24.79
N PRO A 164 8.43 0.73 25.40
CA PRO A 164 7.12 0.08 25.35
C PRO A 164 6.55 0.14 23.91
N ILE A 165 5.89 -0.94 23.52
CA ILE A 165 5.23 -1.07 22.22
C ILE A 165 3.72 -0.97 22.41
N PHE A 166 3.08 -0.13 21.63
CA PHE A 166 1.64 0.02 21.60
C PHE A 166 1.10 -0.39 20.22
N TYR A 167 0.14 -1.31 20.22
CA TYR A 167 -0.64 -1.62 19.03
C TYR A 167 -1.85 -0.68 18.95
N VAL A 168 -1.97 0.05 17.86
CA VAL A 168 -3.03 1.03 17.64
C VAL A 168 -3.74 0.75 16.31
N GLY A 169 -5.07 0.67 16.35
CA GLY A 169 -5.89 0.41 15.17
C GLY A 169 -7.16 -0.35 15.48
N SER A 170 -7.88 -0.74 14.44
CA SER A 170 -9.09 -1.56 14.54
C SER A 170 -8.79 -2.97 15.04
N LYS A 171 -9.81 -3.64 15.60
CA LYS A 171 -9.76 -5.08 15.85
C LYS A 171 -9.65 -5.80 14.51
N THR A 172 -8.68 -6.69 14.41
CA THR A 172 -8.53 -7.55 13.23
C THR A 172 -9.58 -8.65 13.23
N GLY A 173 -10.19 -8.89 12.06
CA GLY A 173 -11.07 -10.02 11.80
C GLY A 173 -10.31 -11.25 11.29
N ARG A 174 -11.03 -12.15 10.65
CA ARG A 174 -10.47 -13.33 9.97
C ARG A 174 -10.30 -13.13 8.47
N ASP A 175 -10.86 -12.08 7.91
CA ASP A 175 -10.66 -11.66 6.54
C ASP A 175 -9.19 -11.31 6.28
N GLY A 176 -8.70 -11.63 5.10
CA GLY A 176 -7.32 -11.39 4.74
C GLY A 176 -6.29 -12.41 5.25
N ILE A 177 -6.71 -13.43 5.99
CA ILE A 177 -5.81 -14.54 6.36
C ILE A 177 -5.26 -15.19 5.08
N HIS A 178 -3.91 -15.33 5.00
CA HIS A 178 -3.19 -15.81 3.81
C HIS A 178 -3.26 -14.89 2.57
N GLY A 179 -3.75 -13.66 2.68
CA GLY A 179 -3.83 -12.72 1.57
C GLY A 179 -2.49 -12.48 0.87
N ALA A 180 -1.41 -12.31 1.61
CA ALA A 180 -0.07 -12.14 1.06
C ALA A 180 0.45 -13.41 0.34
N THR A 181 0.15 -14.59 0.86
CA THR A 181 0.50 -15.87 0.21
C THR A 181 -0.30 -16.03 -1.07
N MET A 182 -1.59 -15.70 -1.05
CA MET A 182 -2.45 -15.69 -2.24
C MET A 182 -1.91 -14.73 -3.31
N ALA A 183 -1.45 -13.55 -2.93
CA ALA A 183 -0.89 -12.56 -3.85
C ALA A 183 0.37 -13.05 -4.60
N SER A 184 1.03 -14.10 -4.10
CA SER A 184 2.21 -14.72 -4.70
C SER A 184 1.91 -16.06 -5.41
N ALA A 185 0.68 -16.54 -5.37
CA ALA A 185 0.26 -17.79 -5.98
C ALA A 185 -0.05 -17.61 -7.48
N GLU A 186 0.06 -18.69 -8.24
CA GLU A 186 -0.47 -18.71 -9.60
C GLU A 186 -2.01 -18.71 -9.56
N PHE A 187 -2.62 -18.01 -10.51
CA PHE A 187 -4.07 -18.00 -10.67
C PHE A 187 -4.55 -19.30 -11.32
N SER A 188 -5.60 -19.89 -10.75
CA SER A 188 -6.28 -21.07 -11.31
C SER A 188 -7.79 -20.85 -11.42
N GLU A 189 -8.45 -21.59 -12.31
CA GLU A 189 -9.90 -21.61 -12.37
C GLU A 189 -10.45 -22.10 -11.02
N GLY A 190 -11.39 -21.33 -10.43
CA GLY A 190 -11.96 -21.60 -9.09
C GLY A 190 -11.46 -20.70 -7.98
N ASP A 191 -10.53 -19.78 -8.23
CA ASP A 191 -9.99 -18.86 -7.23
C ASP A 191 -11.05 -17.88 -6.64
N GLU A 192 -12.26 -17.84 -7.19
CA GLU A 192 -13.40 -17.12 -6.61
C GLU A 192 -13.78 -17.64 -5.20
N GLU A 193 -13.48 -18.89 -4.88
CA GLU A 193 -13.64 -19.44 -3.54
C GLU A 193 -12.68 -18.82 -2.51
N LYS A 194 -11.65 -18.11 -2.97
CA LYS A 194 -10.66 -17.43 -2.12
C LYS A 194 -11.10 -16.04 -1.63
N ARG A 195 -12.34 -15.62 -1.88
CA ARG A 195 -12.89 -14.33 -1.38
C ARG A 195 -12.61 -14.05 0.11
N PRO A 196 -12.74 -15.02 1.02
CA PRO A 196 -12.44 -14.77 2.43
C PRO A 196 -10.98 -14.43 2.73
N THR A 197 -10.06 -14.64 1.78
CA THR A 197 -8.63 -14.27 1.92
C THR A 197 -8.34 -12.82 1.51
N VAL A 198 -9.32 -12.14 0.92
CA VAL A 198 -9.21 -10.71 0.59
C VAL A 198 -9.50 -9.89 1.85
N GLN A 199 -8.61 -8.97 2.16
CA GLN A 199 -8.81 -8.05 3.28
C GLN A 199 -9.98 -7.12 3.01
N VAL A 200 -10.69 -6.76 4.09
CA VAL A 200 -11.71 -5.71 4.08
C VAL A 200 -11.11 -4.46 4.69
N GLY A 201 -11.06 -3.38 3.91
CA GLY A 201 -10.54 -2.10 4.37
C GLY A 201 -11.57 -1.31 5.18
N ASP A 202 -11.10 -0.58 6.19
CA ASP A 202 -11.90 0.38 6.97
C ASP A 202 -11.32 1.79 6.80
N PRO A 203 -11.70 2.51 5.74
CA PRO A 203 -11.15 3.83 5.47
C PRO A 203 -11.55 4.88 6.50
N PHE A 204 -12.68 4.71 7.19
CA PHE A 204 -13.09 5.63 8.23
C PHE A 204 -12.17 5.54 9.46
N THR A 205 -11.93 4.33 9.96
CA THR A 205 -11.01 4.12 11.08
C THR A 205 -9.58 4.52 10.68
N GLU A 206 -9.15 4.22 9.45
CA GLU A 206 -7.84 4.65 8.98
C GLU A 206 -7.71 6.18 8.88
N LYS A 207 -8.77 6.88 8.48
CA LYS A 207 -8.78 8.35 8.53
C LYS A 207 -8.54 8.88 9.94
N LEU A 208 -9.22 8.33 10.93
CA LEU A 208 -9.01 8.71 12.33
C LEU A 208 -7.59 8.40 12.79
N LEU A 209 -7.06 7.26 12.36
CA LEU A 209 -5.71 6.82 12.69
C LEU A 209 -4.65 7.75 12.08
N ILE A 210 -4.81 8.17 10.82
CA ILE A 210 -3.93 9.15 10.15
C ILE A 210 -3.86 10.44 10.98
N GLU A 211 -5.00 11.01 11.32
CA GLU A 211 -5.02 12.28 12.07
C GLU A 211 -4.41 12.12 13.46
N ALA A 212 -4.81 11.10 14.22
CA ALA A 212 -4.28 10.86 15.56
C ALA A 212 -2.77 10.58 15.56
N CYS A 213 -2.27 9.79 14.60
CA CYS A 213 -0.84 9.50 14.50
C CYS A 213 -0.02 10.74 14.11
N LEU A 214 -0.51 11.55 13.17
CA LEU A 214 0.19 12.78 12.78
C LEU A 214 0.22 13.81 13.94
N GLU A 215 -0.86 13.92 14.71
CA GLU A 215 -0.87 14.74 15.94
C GLU A 215 0.11 14.21 16.98
N LEU A 216 0.15 12.89 17.20
CA LEU A 216 1.08 12.26 18.14
C LEU A 216 2.55 12.44 17.71
N MET A 217 2.84 12.29 16.43
CA MET A 217 4.19 12.49 15.87
C MET A 217 4.66 13.96 15.94
N ALA A 218 3.74 14.92 16.07
CA ALA A 218 4.10 16.32 16.31
C ALA A 218 4.57 16.59 17.75
N THR A 219 4.53 15.57 18.62
CA THR A 219 5.01 15.62 20.00
C THR A 219 6.27 14.79 20.18
N ASP A 220 6.90 14.90 21.35
CA ASP A 220 8.06 14.06 21.73
C ASP A 220 7.64 12.73 22.41
N ALA A 221 6.36 12.34 22.30
CA ALA A 221 5.82 11.20 23.04
C ALA A 221 6.21 9.84 22.44
N ILE A 222 6.56 9.79 21.17
CA ILE A 222 6.99 8.55 20.48
C ILE A 222 8.33 8.74 19.77
N VAL A 223 9.08 7.66 19.67
CA VAL A 223 10.41 7.66 19.03
C VAL A 223 10.42 6.90 17.70
N ALA A 224 9.44 6.05 17.48
CA ALA A 224 9.29 5.26 16.25
C ALA A 224 7.84 4.85 16.06
N ILE A 225 7.48 4.60 14.82
CA ILE A 225 6.18 4.07 14.43
C ILE A 225 6.38 3.18 13.19
N GLN A 226 5.61 2.10 13.11
CA GLN A 226 5.63 1.16 12.01
C GLN A 226 4.22 0.71 11.74
N ASP A 227 3.83 0.60 10.48
CA ASP A 227 2.60 -0.10 10.14
C ASP A 227 2.78 -1.62 10.27
N MET A 228 1.71 -2.34 10.46
CA MET A 228 1.72 -3.79 10.48
C MET A 228 1.37 -4.32 9.09
N GLY A 229 2.39 -4.73 8.36
CA GLY A 229 2.23 -5.41 7.08
C GLY A 229 1.82 -6.87 7.22
N ALA A 230 1.77 -7.58 6.10
CA ALA A 230 1.33 -8.98 6.03
C ALA A 230 2.18 -9.95 6.87
N ALA A 231 3.42 -9.63 7.16
CA ALA A 231 4.31 -10.44 8.01
C ALA A 231 4.07 -10.23 9.52
N GLY A 232 3.26 -9.26 9.91
CA GLY A 232 3.02 -8.89 11.30
C GLY A 232 4.13 -8.02 11.91
N LEU A 233 4.32 -8.13 13.23
CA LEU A 233 5.36 -7.43 14.00
C LEU A 233 6.76 -7.98 13.73
#